data_322d14f799cd00d6791e1d6e616abeda
#
_entry.id   322d14f799cd00d6791e1d6e616abeda
#
_cell.length_a   1.000
_cell.length_b   1.000
_cell.length_c   1.000
_cell.angle_alpha   90.00
_cell.angle_beta   90.00
_cell.angle_gamma   90.00
#
_symmetry.space_group_name_H-M   'P 1'
#
loop_
_entity.id
_entity.type
_entity.pdbx_description
1 polymer ?
#
loop_
_entity_poly.entity_id
_entity_poly.type
_entity_poly.pdbx_seq_one_letter_code
_entity_poly.pdbx_strand_id
1 'polypeptide(L)'
;MTGLGAIQGAVAGKAKVLGCYSDQTSLAPHNMATSFEMNLEGMVQAVAHATANHTFVGGAEWKPAVDWMWLLKAGAMGDHNPQLVTAPQWAAFQKVWGELSANRIDLSAWTL
;
A
#
# COMPACT_ATOMS: atom_id res chain seq x y z
N MET A 1 3.26 -9.03 15.80
CA MET A 1 4.07 -7.85 15.35
C MET A 1 5.33 -8.31 14.62
N THR A 2 5.17 -9.04 13.52
CA THR A 2 6.29 -9.54 12.70
C THR A 2 6.99 -8.46 11.87
N GLY A 3 6.28 -7.39 11.52
CA GLY A 3 6.83 -6.32 10.67
C GLY A 3 8.00 -5.54 11.30
N LEU A 4 7.95 -5.27 12.60
CA LEU A 4 9.02 -4.53 13.28
C LEU A 4 10.35 -5.29 13.28
N GLY A 5 10.29 -6.60 13.52
CA GLY A 5 11.49 -7.46 13.46
C GLY A 5 12.11 -7.51 12.07
N ALA A 6 11.29 -7.53 11.01
CA ALA A 6 11.78 -7.48 9.64
C ALA A 6 12.47 -6.14 9.33
N ILE A 7 11.90 -5.02 9.79
CA ILE A 7 12.51 -3.69 9.64
C ILE A 7 13.85 -3.63 10.38
N GLN A 8 13.91 -4.09 11.62
CA GLN A 8 15.14 -4.12 12.41
C GLN A 8 16.23 -5.01 11.77
N GLY A 9 15.84 -6.16 11.25
CA GLY A 9 16.75 -7.05 10.51
C GLY A 9 17.28 -6.40 9.24
N ALA A 10 16.45 -5.70 8.49
CA ALA A 10 16.87 -4.97 7.31
C ALA A 10 17.82 -3.80 7.64
N VAL A 11 17.56 -3.07 8.73
CA VAL A 11 18.46 -2.01 9.21
C VAL A 11 19.83 -2.59 9.57
N ALA A 12 19.86 -3.69 10.32
CA ALA A 12 21.11 -4.38 10.67
C ALA A 12 21.86 -4.90 9.44
N GLY A 13 21.13 -5.40 8.44
CA GLY A 13 21.67 -5.87 7.16
C GLY A 13 21.96 -4.77 6.13
N LYS A 14 21.75 -3.50 6.48
CA LYS A 14 21.89 -2.33 5.56
C LYS A 14 21.05 -2.49 4.28
N ALA A 15 19.90 -3.16 4.37
CA ALA A 15 18.97 -3.35 3.27
C ALA A 15 17.93 -2.23 3.22
N LYS A 16 17.39 -2.00 2.01
CA LYS A 16 16.22 -1.13 1.82
C LYS A 16 14.95 -1.85 2.24
N VAL A 17 13.97 -1.11 2.75
CA VAL A 17 12.71 -1.63 3.27
C VAL A 17 11.55 -0.92 2.60
N LEU A 18 10.46 -1.64 2.39
CA LEU A 18 9.14 -1.09 2.10
C LEU A 18 8.26 -1.32 3.34
N GLY A 19 7.69 -0.23 3.87
CA GLY A 19 6.72 -0.29 4.95
C GLY A 19 5.36 -0.80 4.48
N CYS A 20 4.53 -1.28 5.40
CA CYS A 20 3.25 -1.89 5.09
C CYS A 20 2.22 -1.57 6.17
N TYR A 21 0.96 -1.41 5.78
CA TYR A 21 -0.22 -1.07 6.58
C TYR A 21 -0.35 0.40 7.00
N SER A 22 0.72 1.06 7.37
CA SER A 22 0.76 2.47 7.76
C SER A 22 2.10 3.07 7.36
N ASP A 23 2.25 4.38 7.45
CA ASP A 23 3.56 5.01 7.30
C ASP A 23 4.49 4.56 8.42
N GLN A 24 5.54 3.84 8.03
CA GLN A 24 6.56 3.31 8.92
C GLN A 24 7.92 3.99 8.74
N THR A 25 7.98 5.11 8.04
CA THR A 25 9.22 5.83 7.72
C THR A 25 10.02 6.18 8.97
N SER A 26 9.33 6.55 10.06
CA SER A 26 9.95 6.88 11.33
C SER A 26 10.71 5.72 12.00
N LEU A 27 10.37 4.47 11.67
CA LEU A 27 11.02 3.30 12.23
C LEU A 27 12.41 3.03 11.64
N ALA A 28 12.65 3.45 10.41
CA ALA A 28 13.92 3.26 9.73
C ALA A 28 14.16 4.34 8.65
N PRO A 29 14.32 5.61 9.02
CA PRO A 29 14.34 6.73 8.08
C PRO A 29 15.45 6.66 7.03
N HIS A 30 16.53 5.96 7.30
CA HIS A 30 17.64 5.78 6.36
C HIS A 30 17.54 4.51 5.50
N ASN A 31 16.60 3.63 5.80
CA ASN A 31 16.41 2.36 5.10
C ASN A 31 15.04 2.24 4.44
N MET A 32 14.05 3.02 4.90
CA MET A 32 12.69 2.99 4.37
C MET A 32 12.62 3.72 3.04
N ALA A 33 12.34 3.00 1.97
CA ALA A 33 12.20 3.57 0.64
C ALA A 33 10.84 4.27 0.47
N THR A 34 9.78 3.66 0.93
CA THR A 34 8.40 4.16 1.02
C THR A 34 7.58 3.22 1.89
N SER A 35 6.31 3.57 2.15
CA SER A 35 5.36 2.70 2.86
C SER A 35 4.07 2.54 2.05
N PHE A 36 3.50 1.34 2.05
CA PHE A 36 2.17 1.08 1.52
C PHE A 36 1.15 1.15 2.66
N GLU A 37 0.20 2.06 2.56
CA GLU A 37 -0.84 2.23 3.56
C GLU A 37 -2.13 1.51 3.17
N MET A 38 -2.75 0.82 4.13
CA MET A 38 -4.03 0.20 3.93
C MET A 38 -5.15 1.19 4.24
N ASN A 39 -6.08 1.40 3.32
CA ASN A 39 -7.23 2.27 3.52
C ASN A 39 -8.34 1.58 4.32
N LEU A 40 -8.06 1.26 5.58
CA LEU A 40 -9.04 0.63 6.47
C LEU A 40 -10.26 1.51 6.73
N GLU A 41 -10.07 2.83 6.81
CA GLU A 41 -11.17 3.78 6.99
C GLU A 41 -12.15 3.71 5.83
N GLY A 42 -11.67 3.76 4.59
CA GLY A 42 -12.53 3.64 3.41
C GLY A 42 -13.27 2.30 3.35
N MET A 43 -12.62 1.22 3.77
CA MET A 43 -13.27 -0.10 3.85
C MET A 43 -14.42 -0.10 4.86
N VAL A 44 -14.20 0.43 6.06
CA VAL A 44 -15.24 0.53 7.10
C VAL A 44 -16.39 1.44 6.65
N GLN A 45 -16.07 2.60 6.06
CA GLN A 45 -17.08 3.52 5.54
C GLN A 45 -17.95 2.87 4.45
N ALA A 46 -17.36 2.13 3.54
CA ALA A 46 -18.09 1.46 2.47
C ALA A 46 -19.07 0.41 3.03
N VAL A 47 -18.64 -0.41 4.02
CA VAL A 47 -19.52 -1.35 4.69
C VAL A 47 -20.66 -0.63 5.42
N ALA A 48 -20.34 0.45 6.13
CA ALA A 48 -21.34 1.24 6.84
C ALA A 48 -22.38 1.85 5.87
N HIS A 49 -21.94 2.41 4.75
CA HIS A 49 -22.83 2.94 3.71
C HIS A 49 -23.70 1.84 3.07
N ALA A 50 -23.11 0.69 2.73
CA ALA A 50 -23.87 -0.42 2.17
C ALA A 50 -24.94 -0.93 3.15
N THR A 51 -24.60 -0.99 4.44
CA THR A 51 -25.55 -1.38 5.50
C THR A 51 -26.66 -0.34 5.65
N ALA A 52 -26.34 0.94 5.72
CA ALA A 52 -27.30 2.03 5.84
C ALA A 52 -28.28 2.09 4.65
N ASN A 53 -27.80 1.77 3.46
CA ASN A 53 -28.59 1.75 2.23
C ASN A 53 -29.26 0.39 1.95
N HIS A 54 -29.19 -0.57 2.87
CA HIS A 54 -29.73 -1.92 2.71
C HIS A 54 -29.21 -2.68 1.48
N THR A 55 -27.99 -2.37 1.03
CA THR A 55 -27.32 -3.02 -0.10
C THR A 55 -26.20 -3.98 0.33
N PHE A 56 -25.95 -4.09 1.62
CA PHE A 56 -24.95 -5.02 2.15
C PHE A 56 -25.42 -6.47 2.01
N VAL A 57 -24.59 -7.29 1.36
CA VAL A 57 -24.81 -8.72 1.20
C VAL A 57 -23.78 -9.47 2.03
N GLY A 58 -24.23 -10.11 3.10
CA GLY A 58 -23.36 -10.94 3.95
C GLY A 58 -22.90 -12.20 3.23
N GLY A 59 -21.66 -12.62 3.48
CA GLY A 59 -21.07 -13.82 2.89
C GLY A 59 -20.63 -13.67 1.43
N ALA A 60 -20.86 -12.54 0.78
CA ALA A 60 -20.29 -12.24 -0.52
C ALA A 60 -18.78 -11.99 -0.41
N GLU A 61 -18.03 -12.53 -1.35
CA GLU A 61 -16.62 -12.19 -1.46
C GLU A 61 -16.50 -10.72 -1.91
N TRP A 62 -15.98 -9.90 -1.02
CA TRP A 62 -15.82 -8.50 -1.30
C TRP A 62 -14.41 -8.23 -1.83
N LYS A 63 -14.32 -7.92 -3.12
CA LYS A 63 -13.07 -7.54 -3.77
C LYS A 63 -13.06 -6.02 -3.97
N PRO A 64 -12.60 -5.27 -2.96
CA PRO A 64 -12.47 -3.83 -3.13
C PRO A 64 -11.47 -3.53 -4.25
N ALA A 65 -11.68 -2.42 -4.93
CA ALA A 65 -10.69 -1.92 -5.88
C ALA A 65 -9.34 -1.69 -5.18
N VAL A 66 -8.25 -1.77 -5.93
CA VAL A 66 -6.88 -1.67 -5.39
C VAL A 66 -6.68 -0.40 -4.58
N ASP A 67 -7.29 0.71 -4.98
CA ASP A 67 -7.31 2.00 -4.29
C ASP A 67 -7.98 1.96 -2.91
N TRP A 68 -8.76 0.94 -2.60
CA TRP A 68 -9.38 0.77 -1.29
C TRP A 68 -8.49 0.01 -0.31
N MET A 69 -7.72 -0.95 -0.80
CA MET A 69 -6.85 -1.77 0.05
C MET A 69 -5.49 -1.14 0.28
N TRP A 70 -4.93 -0.52 -0.75
CA TRP A 70 -3.58 -0.02 -0.74
C TRP A 70 -3.56 1.39 -1.31
N LEU A 71 -3.76 2.36 -0.47
CA LEU A 71 -3.68 3.74 -0.88
C LEU A 71 -2.26 4.24 -0.69
N LEU A 72 -1.65 4.59 -1.80
CA LEU A 72 -0.64 5.63 -1.82
C LEU A 72 -1.36 6.93 -1.46
N LYS A 73 -1.41 7.28 -0.18
CA LYS A 73 -1.92 8.60 0.20
C LYS A 73 -0.96 9.64 -0.36
N ALA A 74 -1.44 10.47 -1.28
CA ALA A 74 -0.77 11.71 -1.60
C ALA A 74 -0.54 12.46 -0.27
N GLY A 75 0.66 12.70 0.15
CA GLY A 75 0.98 13.33 1.43
C GLY A 75 1.63 12.40 2.45
N ALA A 76 1.27 11.11 2.51
CA ALA A 76 2.04 10.11 3.28
C ALA A 76 2.89 9.24 2.36
N MET A 77 2.57 9.24 1.08
CA MET A 77 3.30 8.52 0.04
C MET A 77 3.54 9.32 -1.23
N GLY A 78 3.24 10.60 -1.23
CA GLY A 78 3.84 11.52 -2.18
C GLY A 78 5.36 11.56 -1.99
N ASP A 79 5.83 11.03 -0.86
CA ASP A 79 7.21 11.06 -0.48
C ASP A 79 7.78 9.64 -0.44
N HIS A 80 8.63 9.40 -1.39
CA HIS A 80 9.64 8.36 -1.31
C HIS A 80 10.92 8.96 -0.73
N ASN A 81 11.74 8.14 -0.14
CA ASN A 81 13.07 8.57 0.29
C ASN A 81 13.98 8.80 -0.95
N PRO A 82 14.29 10.04 -1.33
CA PRO A 82 15.04 10.33 -2.55
C PRO A 82 16.51 9.86 -2.49
N GLN A 83 17.01 9.54 -1.29
CA GLN A 83 18.34 8.93 -1.12
C GLN A 83 18.35 7.44 -1.47
N LEU A 84 17.18 6.79 -1.42
CA LEU A 84 17.03 5.36 -1.67
C LEU A 84 16.37 5.05 -3.00
N VAL A 85 15.50 5.93 -3.48
CA VAL A 85 14.74 5.78 -4.71
C VAL A 85 14.97 7.00 -5.58
N THR A 86 15.52 6.82 -6.76
CA THR A 86 15.75 7.92 -7.70
C THR A 86 14.46 8.40 -8.35
N ALA A 87 14.41 9.63 -8.81
CA ALA A 87 13.24 10.18 -9.48
C ALA A 87 12.75 9.33 -10.69
N PRO A 88 13.62 8.78 -11.57
CA PRO A 88 13.15 7.87 -12.61
C PRO A 88 12.53 6.57 -12.08
N GLN A 89 13.07 5.99 -11.01
CA GLN A 89 12.51 4.80 -10.38
C GLN A 89 11.13 5.09 -9.78
N TRP A 90 10.99 6.24 -9.12
CA TRP A 90 9.72 6.67 -8.57
C TRP A 90 8.67 6.91 -9.66
N ALA A 91 9.03 7.58 -10.74
CA ALA A 91 8.14 7.79 -11.89
C ALA A 91 7.69 6.46 -12.53
N ALA A 92 8.60 5.49 -12.67
CA ALA A 92 8.26 4.16 -13.17
C ALA A 92 7.27 3.45 -12.24
N PHE A 93 7.48 3.53 -10.93
CA PHE A 93 6.56 2.99 -9.93
C PHE A 93 5.17 3.64 -10.03
N GLN A 94 5.10 4.98 -10.09
CA GLN A 94 3.83 5.71 -10.21
C GLN A 94 3.06 5.32 -11.48
N LYS A 95 3.76 5.08 -12.59
CA LYS A 95 3.14 4.60 -13.83
C LYS A 95 2.48 3.24 -13.63
N VAL A 96 3.21 2.27 -13.09
CA VAL A 96 2.69 0.90 -12.82
C VAL A 96 1.52 0.96 -11.84
N TRP A 97 1.63 1.77 -10.80
CA TRP A 97 0.55 1.98 -9.84
C TRP A 97 -0.70 2.54 -10.50
N GLY A 98 -0.56 3.53 -11.38
CA GLY A 98 -1.69 4.09 -12.13
C GLY A 98 -2.36 3.07 -13.06
N GLU A 99 -1.60 2.17 -13.67
CA GLU A 99 -2.13 1.08 -14.50
C GLU A 99 -2.86 0.03 -13.65
N LEU A 100 -2.31 -0.31 -12.50
CA LEU A 100 -2.93 -1.23 -11.53
C LEU A 100 -4.24 -0.67 -10.99
N SER A 101 -4.25 0.59 -10.53
CA SER A 101 -5.43 1.27 -10.00
C SER A 101 -6.54 1.44 -11.05
N ALA A 102 -6.18 1.53 -12.31
CA ALA A 102 -7.13 1.57 -13.43
C ALA A 102 -7.56 0.16 -13.93
N ASN A 103 -7.20 -0.92 -13.22
CA ASN A 103 -7.45 -2.31 -13.59
C ASN A 103 -6.94 -2.66 -15.00
N ARG A 104 -5.83 -2.06 -15.43
CA ARG A 104 -5.20 -2.36 -16.71
C ARG A 104 -4.14 -3.46 -16.64
N ILE A 105 -3.77 -3.89 -15.44
CA ILE A 105 -2.86 -5.00 -15.20
C ILE A 105 -3.68 -6.23 -14.83
N ASP A 106 -3.63 -7.26 -15.66
CA ASP A 106 -4.25 -8.55 -15.35
C ASP A 106 -3.40 -9.32 -14.34
N LEU A 107 -3.91 -9.45 -13.12
CA LEU A 107 -3.27 -10.21 -12.05
C LEU A 107 -3.70 -11.69 -12.03
N SER A 108 -4.65 -12.11 -12.87
CA SER A 108 -5.16 -13.50 -12.88
C SER A 108 -4.11 -14.53 -13.31
N ALA A 109 -3.10 -14.09 -14.06
CA ALA A 109 -1.97 -14.92 -14.47
C ALA A 109 -0.92 -15.14 -13.38
N TRP A 110 -1.02 -14.43 -12.25
CA TRP A 110 -0.11 -14.56 -11.12
C TRP A 110 -0.63 -15.64 -10.18
N THR A 111 -0.40 -16.90 -10.54
CA THR A 111 -0.61 -18.02 -9.63
C THR A 111 0.60 -18.15 -8.69
N LEU A 112 0.34 -18.08 -7.39
CA LEU A 112 1.31 -18.43 -6.36
C LEU A 112 1.53 -19.94 -6.35
#